data_3b2133861fdeaf0c4bc067a2281f5019
#
_entry.id   3b2133861fdeaf0c4bc067a2281f5019
#
_cell.length_a   1.000
_cell.length_b   1.000
_cell.length_c   1.000
_cell.angle_alpha   90.00
_cell.angle_beta   90.00
_cell.angle_gamma   90.00
#
_symmetry.space_group_name_H-M   'P 1'
#
loop_
_entity.id
_entity.type
_entity.pdbx_description
1 polymer ?
#
loop_
_entity_poly.entity_id
_entity_poly.type
_entity_poly.pdbx_seq_one_letter_code
_entity_poly.pdbx_strand_id
1 'polypeptide(L)'
;MTATLPKPRTAVFRRSASRRRWMFRVLAVAVASMSAFVLAEMALRLFVSDTRSPYLYDEFTGTRLQPGHRFVFRSEGYSSNVINSRGLRDREHSLEKPAGTFRIAILGDSFSEAFQVSQDKTFWAVLERELQAMPEYRDQTVEVINFGVSGFGTIQEWQMLEHYARDYSPDLVLLAFLPGNDVRNNSRQLESDHRRPFARLNDGELQIDVSFRDDPREKRFRELTWSACKDQAIRRSRVVHLIYRALEDWRARKANAATFGAEEGGIDNAVFAPPRNAAWNEAWQITDRVLDAIQQDCQAMGAKFVVVILNNSVEVHPDPEVTASLAVKLGVSDLEEPQRQLIASGSRHGFPVIRLLERMRNIARRDKVCFHGFPNASPCAGHWNELGHETAGRLIAEDLSELLKGKWLGKADPFSKSVGRTKRSAVPALAR
;
A
#
# COMPACT_ATOMS: atom_id res chain seq x y z
N MET A 1 96.87 -0.98 -26.08
CA MET A 1 95.71 -0.05 -26.02
C MET A 1 94.56 -0.66 -26.87
N THR A 2 93.66 -1.35 -26.24
CA THR A 2 92.48 -1.99 -26.88
C THR A 2 91.28 -1.26 -26.39
N ALA A 3 90.68 -0.55 -27.33
CA ALA A 3 89.38 0.21 -27.14
C ALA A 3 88.20 -0.74 -27.12
N THR A 4 87.46 -0.79 -26.04
CA THR A 4 86.23 -1.51 -25.90
C THR A 4 85.08 -0.64 -26.35
N LEU A 5 84.30 -1.11 -27.39
CA LEU A 5 83.09 -0.51 -27.89
C LEU A 5 81.92 -0.71 -26.91
N PRO A 6 81.03 0.29 -26.76
CA PRO A 6 79.90 0.16 -25.86
C PRO A 6 78.79 -0.69 -26.51
N LYS A 7 78.12 -1.56 -25.70
CA LYS A 7 76.97 -2.38 -26.09
C LYS A 7 75.73 -1.52 -26.32
N PRO A 8 74.89 -1.84 -27.32
CA PRO A 8 73.69 -1.06 -27.65
C PRO A 8 72.58 -1.27 -26.58
N ARG A 9 71.93 -0.18 -26.20
CA ARG A 9 70.74 -0.12 -25.32
C ARG A 9 69.52 -0.63 -26.08
N THR A 10 69.13 -1.91 -25.88
CA THR A 10 67.90 -2.50 -26.46
C THR A 10 66.76 -2.68 -25.48
N ALA A 11 66.79 -2.00 -24.31
CA ALA A 11 65.83 -2.25 -23.22
C ALA A 11 64.55 -1.41 -23.26
N VAL A 12 64.50 -0.32 -24.03
CA VAL A 12 63.37 0.64 -23.95
C VAL A 12 62.17 0.24 -24.85
N PHE A 13 62.40 -0.44 -25.96
CA PHE A 13 61.33 -0.81 -26.90
C PHE A 13 60.47 -2.00 -26.47
N ARG A 14 60.94 -2.90 -25.62
CA ARG A 14 60.16 -4.05 -25.15
C ARG A 14 59.06 -3.70 -24.15
N ARG A 15 59.22 -2.64 -23.36
CA ARG A 15 58.23 -2.19 -22.38
C ARG A 15 56.99 -1.55 -23.01
N SER A 16 57.14 -0.82 -24.11
CA SER A 16 56.02 -0.17 -24.79
C SER A 16 55.09 -1.18 -25.54
N ALA A 17 55.63 -2.21 -26.15
CA ALA A 17 54.87 -3.26 -26.83
C ALA A 17 54.06 -4.15 -25.85
N SER A 18 54.60 -4.39 -24.66
CA SER A 18 53.87 -5.13 -23.57
C SER A 18 52.71 -4.32 -23.02
N ARG A 19 52.91 -3.01 -22.78
CA ARG A 19 51.89 -2.10 -22.25
C ARG A 19 50.73 -1.94 -23.27
N ARG A 20 51.05 -1.84 -24.56
CA ARG A 20 50.05 -1.76 -25.65
C ARG A 20 49.22 -3.05 -25.77
N ARG A 21 49.84 -4.23 -25.69
CA ARG A 21 49.12 -5.53 -25.70
C ARG A 21 48.22 -5.67 -24.46
N TRP A 22 48.69 -5.24 -23.29
CA TRP A 22 47.89 -5.25 -22.09
C TRP A 22 46.66 -4.31 -22.24
N MET A 23 46.87 -3.09 -22.73
CA MET A 23 45.72 -2.16 -23.00
C MET A 23 44.70 -2.77 -23.97
N PHE A 24 45.13 -3.42 -25.05
CA PHE A 24 44.20 -4.08 -25.98
C PHE A 24 43.45 -5.23 -25.32
N ARG A 25 44.06 -6.00 -24.42
CA ARG A 25 43.40 -7.04 -23.68
C ARG A 25 42.35 -6.48 -22.73
N VAL A 26 42.69 -5.43 -22.00
CA VAL A 26 41.74 -4.74 -21.13
C VAL A 26 40.57 -4.16 -21.89
N LEU A 27 40.86 -3.49 -23.03
CA LEU A 27 39.80 -2.96 -23.92
C LEU A 27 38.92 -4.08 -24.48
N ALA A 28 39.49 -5.18 -24.94
CA ALA A 28 38.73 -6.32 -25.45
C ALA A 28 37.83 -6.94 -24.36
N VAL A 29 38.32 -7.09 -23.10
CA VAL A 29 37.52 -7.56 -21.97
C VAL A 29 36.40 -6.55 -21.64
N ALA A 30 36.70 -5.25 -21.64
CA ALA A 30 35.71 -4.22 -21.38
C ALA A 30 34.57 -4.23 -22.43
N VAL A 31 34.94 -4.33 -23.73
CA VAL A 31 33.96 -4.41 -24.82
C VAL A 31 33.13 -5.69 -24.73
N ALA A 32 33.76 -6.84 -24.49
CA ALA A 32 33.06 -8.11 -24.30
C ALA A 32 32.10 -8.07 -23.14
N SER A 33 32.53 -7.53 -21.98
CA SER A 33 31.68 -7.36 -20.79
C SER A 33 30.51 -6.42 -21.05
N MET A 34 30.73 -5.31 -21.74
CA MET A 34 29.66 -4.37 -22.12
C MET A 34 28.65 -5.03 -23.06
N SER A 35 29.14 -5.76 -24.09
CA SER A 35 28.26 -6.48 -25.01
C SER A 35 27.45 -7.56 -24.32
N ALA A 36 28.07 -8.32 -23.43
CA ALA A 36 27.37 -9.32 -22.61
C ALA A 36 26.30 -8.67 -21.71
N PHE A 37 26.61 -7.53 -21.09
CA PHE A 37 25.64 -6.78 -20.29
C PHE A 37 24.44 -6.30 -21.13
N VAL A 38 24.68 -5.73 -22.31
CA VAL A 38 23.61 -5.26 -23.21
C VAL A 38 22.74 -6.43 -23.68
N LEU A 39 23.36 -7.54 -24.06
CA LEU A 39 22.63 -8.73 -24.49
C LEU A 39 21.77 -9.32 -23.33
N ALA A 40 22.33 -9.38 -22.12
CA ALA A 40 21.59 -9.83 -20.95
C ALA A 40 20.42 -8.88 -20.63
N GLU A 41 20.64 -7.57 -20.68
CA GLU A 41 19.58 -6.56 -20.48
C GLU A 41 18.45 -6.72 -21.52
N MET A 42 18.81 -6.89 -22.80
CA MET A 42 17.84 -7.12 -23.87
C MET A 42 17.06 -8.43 -23.65
N ALA A 43 17.75 -9.52 -23.34
CA ALA A 43 17.11 -10.80 -23.07
C ALA A 43 16.13 -10.70 -21.90
N LEU A 44 16.54 -10.06 -20.79
CA LEU A 44 15.66 -9.85 -19.66
C LEU A 44 14.43 -9.00 -20.00
N ARG A 45 14.60 -7.97 -20.86
CA ARG A 45 13.48 -7.13 -21.32
C ARG A 45 12.50 -7.86 -22.23
N LEU A 46 12.97 -8.81 -23.01
CA LEU A 46 12.14 -9.57 -23.94
C LEU A 46 11.44 -10.77 -23.29
N PHE A 47 12.13 -11.47 -22.38
CA PHE A 47 11.69 -12.78 -21.90
C PHE A 47 11.32 -12.84 -20.42
N VAL A 48 11.67 -11.81 -19.64
CA VAL A 48 11.40 -11.80 -18.18
C VAL A 48 10.45 -10.65 -17.86
N SER A 49 9.39 -10.94 -17.09
CA SER A 49 8.48 -9.93 -16.57
C SER A 49 9.23 -8.95 -15.66
N ASP A 50 8.79 -7.70 -15.63
CA ASP A 50 9.38 -6.70 -14.73
C ASP A 50 9.14 -7.08 -13.27
N THR A 51 10.22 -7.21 -12.52
CA THR A 51 10.19 -7.54 -11.09
C THR A 51 10.62 -6.37 -10.20
N ARG A 52 10.78 -5.17 -10.79
CA ARG A 52 11.15 -3.96 -10.05
C ARG A 52 10.00 -3.54 -9.16
N SER A 53 10.34 -2.86 -8.06
CA SER A 53 9.35 -2.31 -7.15
C SER A 53 8.43 -1.32 -7.89
N PRO A 54 7.11 -1.46 -7.74
CA PRO A 54 6.17 -0.52 -8.34
C PRO A 54 6.06 0.79 -7.56
N TYR A 55 6.80 0.96 -6.46
CA TYR A 55 6.68 2.10 -5.56
C TYR A 55 7.70 3.19 -5.84
N LEU A 56 7.26 4.45 -5.69
CA LEU A 56 8.06 5.67 -5.73
C LEU A 56 7.94 6.41 -4.40
N TYR A 57 8.94 7.24 -4.10
CA TYR A 57 8.82 8.23 -3.03
C TYR A 57 7.72 9.24 -3.36
N ASP A 58 6.96 9.62 -2.34
CA ASP A 58 5.93 10.64 -2.39
C ASP A 58 6.06 11.59 -1.18
N GLU A 59 5.94 12.88 -1.42
CA GLU A 59 6.14 13.89 -0.37
C GLU A 59 4.99 13.99 0.63
N PHE A 60 3.81 13.47 0.30
CA PHE A 60 2.63 13.52 1.15
C PHE A 60 2.44 12.21 1.91
N THR A 61 2.52 11.10 1.21
CA THR A 61 2.23 9.76 1.75
C THR A 61 3.49 8.94 2.08
N GLY A 62 4.68 9.43 1.74
CA GLY A 62 5.95 8.71 1.83
C GLY A 62 6.20 7.77 0.66
N THR A 63 5.17 7.14 0.15
CA THR A 63 5.24 6.24 -1.01
C THR A 63 3.97 6.31 -1.86
N ARG A 64 4.09 6.04 -3.15
CA ARG A 64 2.97 5.87 -4.09
C ARG A 64 3.36 4.91 -5.21
N LEU A 65 2.38 4.47 -6.00
CA LEU A 65 2.64 3.62 -7.15
C LEU A 65 3.24 4.40 -8.33
N GLN A 66 4.12 3.75 -9.08
CA GLN A 66 4.79 4.35 -10.23
C GLN A 66 3.86 4.38 -11.45
N PRO A 67 3.51 5.57 -11.99
CA PRO A 67 2.68 5.69 -13.18
C PRO A 67 3.20 4.88 -14.36
N GLY A 68 2.30 4.19 -15.06
CA GLY A 68 2.62 3.39 -16.25
C GLY A 68 3.43 2.12 -15.98
N HIS A 69 3.71 1.76 -14.73
CA HIS A 69 4.48 0.57 -14.40
C HIS A 69 3.68 -0.70 -14.70
N ARG A 70 4.35 -1.70 -15.28
CA ARG A 70 3.77 -3.01 -15.63
C ARG A 70 4.63 -4.10 -15.03
N PHE A 71 4.03 -5.00 -14.28
CA PHE A 71 4.74 -6.10 -13.62
C PHE A 71 3.84 -7.29 -13.37
N VAL A 72 4.44 -8.42 -13.05
CA VAL A 72 3.74 -9.62 -12.62
C VAL A 72 4.03 -9.85 -11.14
N PHE A 73 2.97 -9.95 -10.34
CA PHE A 73 3.05 -10.30 -8.93
C PHE A 73 2.95 -11.81 -8.76
N ARG A 74 3.82 -12.40 -7.92
CA ARG A 74 3.92 -13.86 -7.72
C ARG A 74 4.27 -14.26 -6.29
N SER A 75 4.41 -13.31 -5.39
CA SER A 75 4.82 -13.61 -4.01
C SER A 75 3.70 -14.30 -3.24
N GLU A 76 2.46 -13.90 -3.52
CA GLU A 76 1.23 -14.39 -2.95
C GLU A 76 0.15 -14.26 -4.01
N GLY A 77 -0.40 -15.36 -4.49
CA GLY A 77 -1.25 -15.36 -5.67
C GLY A 77 -0.48 -15.16 -6.99
N TYR A 78 -1.21 -14.81 -8.03
CA TYR A 78 -0.65 -14.51 -9.35
C TYR A 78 -1.49 -13.48 -10.07
N SER A 79 -0.88 -12.37 -10.47
CA SER A 79 -1.56 -11.38 -11.30
C SER A 79 -0.60 -10.63 -12.23
N SER A 80 -1.13 -10.16 -13.35
CA SER A 80 -0.47 -9.17 -14.20
C SER A 80 -1.04 -7.79 -13.89
N ASN A 81 -0.19 -6.86 -13.49
CA ASN A 81 -0.58 -5.56 -13.00
C ASN A 81 -0.13 -4.44 -13.93
N VAL A 82 -1.01 -3.47 -14.13
CA VAL A 82 -0.74 -2.22 -14.81
C VAL A 82 -1.13 -1.09 -13.88
N ILE A 83 -0.21 -0.19 -13.61
CA ILE A 83 -0.47 1.05 -12.89
C ILE A 83 -0.84 2.11 -13.93
N ASN A 84 -1.95 2.80 -13.74
CA ASN A 84 -2.43 3.79 -14.70
C ASN A 84 -1.53 5.03 -14.78
N SER A 85 -1.86 5.97 -15.66
CA SER A 85 -1.08 7.19 -15.88
C SER A 85 -1.01 8.11 -14.67
N ARG A 86 -1.90 7.95 -13.71
CA ARG A 86 -2.00 8.74 -12.45
C ARG A 86 -1.36 8.04 -11.25
N GLY A 87 -0.83 6.82 -11.42
CA GLY A 87 -0.20 6.06 -10.34
C GLY A 87 -1.21 5.30 -9.48
N LEU A 88 -2.34 4.90 -10.04
CA LEU A 88 -3.32 4.05 -9.38
C LEU A 88 -3.30 2.65 -9.97
N ARG A 89 -3.46 1.62 -9.15
CA ARG A 89 -3.77 0.29 -9.64
C ARG A 89 -5.25 0.24 -10.01
N ASP A 90 -5.54 0.83 -11.14
CA ASP A 90 -6.88 0.92 -11.68
C ASP A 90 -6.82 1.17 -13.20
N ARG A 91 -7.99 1.13 -13.88
CA ARG A 91 -8.12 1.67 -15.22
C ARG A 91 -7.87 3.18 -15.24
N GLU A 92 -7.79 3.77 -16.41
CA GLU A 92 -7.75 5.23 -16.54
C GLU A 92 -9.11 5.84 -16.17
N HIS A 93 -9.07 6.93 -15.40
CA HIS A 93 -10.24 7.72 -15.00
C HIS A 93 -10.00 9.18 -15.35
N SER A 94 -11.06 9.87 -15.83
CA SER A 94 -11.01 11.32 -16.01
C SER A 94 -11.09 12.04 -14.65
N LEU A 95 -10.35 13.13 -14.47
CA LEU A 95 -10.51 13.98 -13.29
C LEU A 95 -11.90 14.62 -13.30
N GLU A 96 -12.29 15.19 -14.45
CA GLU A 96 -13.64 15.71 -14.63
C GLU A 96 -14.65 14.54 -14.55
N LYS A 97 -15.59 14.66 -13.61
CA LYS A 97 -16.63 13.65 -13.41
C LYS A 97 -17.68 13.77 -14.50
N PRO A 98 -17.93 12.72 -15.30
CA PRO A 98 -18.98 12.73 -16.31
C PRO A 98 -20.36 12.96 -15.68
N ALA A 99 -21.25 13.65 -16.40
CA ALA A 99 -22.62 13.85 -15.96
C ALA A 99 -23.34 12.51 -15.75
N GLY A 100 -24.15 12.40 -14.70
CA GLY A 100 -24.85 11.16 -14.36
C GLY A 100 -23.97 10.06 -13.78
N THR A 101 -22.75 10.39 -13.32
CA THR A 101 -21.84 9.43 -12.68
C THR A 101 -21.91 9.55 -11.16
N PHE A 102 -22.11 8.43 -10.48
CA PHE A 102 -21.92 8.27 -9.03
C PHE A 102 -20.53 7.70 -8.79
N ARG A 103 -19.64 8.52 -8.24
CA ARG A 103 -18.24 8.20 -8.09
C ARG A 103 -17.87 7.87 -6.65
N ILE A 104 -17.23 6.71 -6.45
CA ILE A 104 -16.77 6.22 -5.16
C ILE A 104 -15.23 6.20 -5.17
N ALA A 105 -14.61 6.86 -4.22
CA ALA A 105 -13.16 6.74 -3.97
C ALA A 105 -12.91 5.70 -2.87
N ILE A 106 -12.11 4.67 -3.17
CA ILE A 106 -11.66 3.68 -2.19
C ILE A 106 -10.31 4.11 -1.65
N LEU A 107 -10.23 4.37 -0.36
CA LEU A 107 -8.98 4.51 0.39
C LEU A 107 -8.68 3.18 1.07
N GLY A 108 -7.41 2.85 1.27
CA GLY A 108 -7.02 1.62 1.95
C GLY A 108 -5.56 1.23 1.68
N ASP A 109 -5.21 0.08 2.18
CA ASP A 109 -3.86 -0.48 2.16
C ASP A 109 -3.64 -1.56 1.07
N SER A 110 -2.88 -2.61 1.39
CA SER A 110 -2.57 -3.73 0.49
C SER A 110 -3.81 -4.55 0.09
N PHE A 111 -4.87 -4.57 0.89
CA PHE A 111 -6.12 -5.24 0.54
C PHE A 111 -6.88 -4.49 -0.56
N SER A 112 -6.76 -3.16 -0.60
CA SER A 112 -7.31 -2.32 -1.67
C SER A 112 -6.40 -2.29 -2.89
N GLU A 113 -5.07 -2.22 -2.70
CA GLU A 113 -4.10 -2.38 -3.78
C GLU A 113 -4.23 -3.74 -4.47
N ALA A 114 -4.39 -4.81 -3.70
CA ALA A 114 -4.80 -6.16 -4.11
C ALA A 114 -3.96 -6.79 -5.24
N PHE A 115 -2.62 -6.63 -5.22
CA PHE A 115 -1.74 -7.19 -6.25
C PHE A 115 -1.81 -8.72 -6.39
N GLN A 116 -2.41 -9.39 -5.44
CA GLN A 116 -2.53 -10.85 -5.36
C GLN A 116 -3.49 -11.43 -6.40
N VAL A 117 -4.47 -10.66 -6.85
CA VAL A 117 -5.53 -11.08 -7.77
C VAL A 117 -5.57 -10.19 -9.01
N SER A 118 -6.20 -10.64 -10.08
CA SER A 118 -6.43 -9.78 -11.26
C SER A 118 -7.37 -8.62 -10.91
N GLN A 119 -7.25 -7.51 -11.62
CA GLN A 119 -7.97 -6.27 -11.30
C GLN A 119 -9.49 -6.44 -11.29
N ASP A 120 -10.03 -7.20 -12.23
CA ASP A 120 -11.46 -7.50 -12.35
C ASP A 120 -12.01 -8.37 -11.20
N LYS A 121 -11.13 -8.99 -10.41
CA LYS A 121 -11.44 -9.84 -9.25
C LYS A 121 -11.33 -9.12 -7.90
N THR A 122 -10.88 -7.88 -7.88
CA THR A 122 -10.76 -7.11 -6.65
C THR A 122 -12.12 -6.76 -6.06
N PHE A 123 -12.19 -6.57 -4.74
CA PHE A 123 -13.46 -6.25 -4.08
C PHE A 123 -14.08 -4.95 -4.59
N TRP A 124 -13.28 -3.98 -4.95
CA TRP A 124 -13.78 -2.71 -5.47
C TRP A 124 -14.28 -2.82 -6.91
N ALA A 125 -13.69 -3.67 -7.76
CA ALA A 125 -14.23 -3.98 -9.08
C ALA A 125 -15.54 -4.79 -8.97
N VAL A 126 -15.63 -5.69 -8.00
CA VAL A 126 -16.86 -6.42 -7.66
C VAL A 126 -17.92 -5.43 -7.17
N LEU A 127 -17.57 -4.54 -6.24
CA LEU A 127 -18.46 -3.50 -5.72
C LEU A 127 -19.06 -2.64 -6.84
N GLU A 128 -18.22 -2.17 -7.78
CA GLU A 128 -18.69 -1.40 -8.94
C GLU A 128 -19.72 -2.18 -9.76
N ARG A 129 -19.38 -3.43 -10.10
CA ARG A 129 -20.24 -4.31 -10.88
C ARG A 129 -21.60 -4.57 -10.19
N GLU A 130 -21.56 -4.90 -8.90
CA GLU A 130 -22.76 -5.20 -8.12
C GLU A 130 -23.66 -3.96 -7.96
N LEU A 131 -23.10 -2.79 -7.63
CA LEU A 131 -23.88 -1.55 -7.56
C LEU A 131 -24.47 -1.18 -8.92
N GLN A 132 -23.70 -1.26 -10.01
CA GLN A 132 -24.18 -0.95 -11.35
C GLN A 132 -25.35 -1.86 -11.78
N ALA A 133 -25.38 -3.10 -11.30
CA ALA A 133 -26.48 -4.04 -11.59
C ALA A 133 -27.76 -3.75 -10.80
N MET A 134 -27.72 -2.92 -9.77
CA MET A 134 -28.89 -2.60 -8.94
C MET A 134 -29.82 -1.64 -9.65
N PRO A 135 -31.16 -1.79 -9.46
CA PRO A 135 -32.16 -0.93 -10.09
C PRO A 135 -32.00 0.57 -9.81
N GLU A 136 -31.47 0.91 -8.65
CA GLU A 136 -31.24 2.29 -8.18
C GLU A 136 -30.24 3.06 -9.04
N TYR A 137 -29.30 2.34 -9.67
CA TYR A 137 -28.23 2.94 -10.50
C TYR A 137 -28.49 2.75 -12.01
N ARG A 138 -29.69 2.35 -12.40
CA ARG A 138 -30.04 2.10 -13.84
C ARG A 138 -29.79 3.32 -14.73
N ASP A 139 -30.05 4.51 -14.20
CA ASP A 139 -29.97 5.77 -14.94
C ASP A 139 -28.67 6.54 -14.61
N GLN A 140 -27.75 5.92 -13.88
CA GLN A 140 -26.45 6.48 -13.50
C GLN A 140 -25.32 5.49 -13.82
N THR A 141 -24.14 6.02 -14.11
CA THR A 141 -22.93 5.22 -14.17
C THR A 141 -22.31 5.16 -12.79
N VAL A 142 -22.08 3.97 -12.24
CA VAL A 142 -21.28 3.80 -11.04
C VAL A 142 -19.82 3.71 -11.43
N GLU A 143 -18.96 4.52 -10.80
CA GLU A 143 -17.53 4.51 -11.01
C GLU A 143 -16.82 4.37 -9.67
N VAL A 144 -16.04 3.30 -9.50
CA VAL A 144 -15.23 3.07 -8.32
C VAL A 144 -13.76 3.27 -8.69
N ILE A 145 -13.08 4.15 -7.96
CA ILE A 145 -11.67 4.49 -8.18
C ILE A 145 -10.85 4.04 -6.97
N ASN A 146 -9.84 3.23 -7.20
CA ASN A 146 -9.00 2.68 -6.14
C ASN A 146 -7.75 3.53 -5.89
N PHE A 147 -7.61 4.05 -4.68
CA PHE A 147 -6.46 4.78 -4.18
C PHE A 147 -5.62 3.99 -3.18
N GLY A 148 -5.88 2.70 -3.00
CA GLY A 148 -5.18 1.84 -2.07
C GLY A 148 -3.71 1.64 -2.42
N VAL A 149 -2.84 1.66 -1.40
CA VAL A 149 -1.39 1.42 -1.52
C VAL A 149 -0.92 0.58 -0.35
N SER A 150 -0.18 -0.49 -0.63
CA SER A 150 0.33 -1.41 0.39
C SER A 150 1.06 -0.71 1.53
N GLY A 151 0.74 -1.13 2.75
CA GLY A 151 1.37 -0.66 3.97
C GLY A 151 0.90 0.72 4.42
N PHE A 152 -0.12 1.31 3.80
CA PHE A 152 -0.72 2.53 4.32
C PHE A 152 -1.35 2.28 5.69
N GLY A 153 -1.39 3.30 6.51
CA GLY A 153 -2.23 3.44 7.66
C GLY A 153 -3.12 4.66 7.48
N THR A 154 -4.06 4.85 8.39
CA THR A 154 -5.14 5.83 8.23
C THR A 154 -4.66 7.27 7.97
N ILE A 155 -3.49 7.66 8.48
CA ILE A 155 -2.88 8.98 8.18
C ILE A 155 -2.51 9.08 6.70
N GLN A 156 -1.91 8.04 6.12
CA GLN A 156 -1.53 8.04 4.71
C GLN A 156 -2.75 8.01 3.80
N GLU A 157 -3.81 7.30 4.19
CA GLU A 157 -5.09 7.26 3.51
C GLU A 157 -5.77 8.63 3.52
N TRP A 158 -5.70 9.35 4.65
CA TRP A 158 -6.14 10.73 4.71
C TRP A 158 -5.32 11.66 3.80
N GLN A 159 -3.98 11.53 3.79
CA GLN A 159 -3.13 12.30 2.87
C GLN A 159 -3.42 11.94 1.40
N MET A 160 -3.75 10.68 1.12
CA MET A 160 -4.19 10.25 -0.23
C MET A 160 -5.51 10.92 -0.62
N LEU A 161 -6.45 11.06 0.32
CA LEU A 161 -7.68 11.81 0.08
C LEU A 161 -7.40 13.28 -0.23
N GLU A 162 -6.60 13.94 0.62
CA GLU A 162 -6.34 15.38 0.50
C GLU A 162 -5.58 15.78 -0.76
N HIS A 163 -4.63 14.96 -1.20
CA HIS A 163 -3.70 15.36 -2.26
C HIS A 163 -4.00 14.70 -3.62
N TYR A 164 -4.83 13.65 -3.65
CA TYR A 164 -5.07 12.89 -4.89
C TYR A 164 -6.53 12.57 -5.15
N ALA A 165 -7.25 11.95 -4.19
CA ALA A 165 -8.59 11.45 -4.45
C ALA A 165 -9.64 12.57 -4.59
N ARG A 166 -9.48 13.68 -3.87
CA ARG A 166 -10.38 14.84 -3.95
C ARG A 166 -10.50 15.45 -5.35
N ASP A 167 -9.43 15.38 -6.15
CA ASP A 167 -9.39 15.95 -7.50
C ASP A 167 -10.36 15.22 -8.45
N TYR A 168 -10.78 14.02 -8.11
CA TYR A 168 -11.76 13.24 -8.85
C TYR A 168 -13.20 13.57 -8.46
N SER A 169 -13.45 14.47 -7.53
CA SER A 169 -14.78 14.88 -7.05
C SER A 169 -15.70 13.70 -6.70
N PRO A 170 -15.29 12.82 -5.76
CA PRO A 170 -16.09 11.65 -5.38
C PRO A 170 -17.40 12.07 -4.69
N ASP A 171 -18.47 11.31 -4.91
CA ASP A 171 -19.74 11.45 -4.18
C ASP A 171 -19.70 10.70 -2.85
N LEU A 172 -18.84 9.66 -2.80
CA LEU A 172 -18.61 8.84 -1.62
C LEU A 172 -17.14 8.46 -1.50
N VAL A 173 -16.60 8.59 -0.29
CA VAL A 173 -15.29 8.06 0.10
C VAL A 173 -15.53 6.84 0.99
N LEU A 174 -14.99 5.71 0.58
CA LEU A 174 -15.03 4.46 1.32
C LEU A 174 -13.63 4.14 1.82
N LEU A 175 -13.45 4.15 3.13
CA LEU A 175 -12.22 3.72 3.78
C LEU A 175 -12.30 2.22 4.07
N ALA A 176 -11.47 1.45 3.37
CA ALA A 176 -11.32 0.01 3.58
C ALA A 176 -10.29 -0.20 4.69
N PHE A 177 -10.73 -0.15 5.94
CA PHE A 177 -9.92 -0.13 7.15
C PHE A 177 -9.50 -1.54 7.56
N LEU A 178 -8.19 -1.81 7.60
CA LEU A 178 -7.60 -3.05 8.10
C LEU A 178 -7.04 -2.85 9.53
N PRO A 179 -7.71 -3.33 10.57
CA PRO A 179 -7.35 -2.99 11.96
C PRO A 179 -5.89 -3.25 12.33
N GLY A 180 -5.32 -4.39 11.90
CA GLY A 180 -3.96 -4.78 12.23
C GLY A 180 -2.87 -3.87 11.65
N ASN A 181 -3.21 -3.14 10.60
CA ASN A 181 -2.33 -2.24 9.86
C ASN A 181 -2.58 -0.78 10.26
N ASP A 182 -3.81 -0.33 10.07
CA ASP A 182 -4.16 1.10 10.08
C ASP A 182 -3.95 1.75 11.43
N VAL A 183 -4.22 1.03 12.51
CA VAL A 183 -3.98 1.54 13.87
C VAL A 183 -2.50 1.59 14.19
N ARG A 184 -1.78 0.46 13.97
CA ARG A 184 -0.36 0.34 14.25
C ARG A 184 0.46 1.38 13.47
N ASN A 185 0.16 1.55 12.19
CA ASN A 185 0.91 2.40 11.28
C ASN A 185 0.72 3.90 11.55
N ASN A 186 -0.25 4.27 12.38
CA ASN A 186 -0.42 5.64 12.89
C ASN A 186 0.55 5.98 14.02
N SER A 187 1.14 4.99 14.68
CA SER A 187 2.04 5.20 15.82
C SER A 187 3.51 5.10 15.41
N ARG A 188 4.27 6.18 15.64
CA ARG A 188 5.72 6.20 15.41
C ARG A 188 6.49 5.22 16.30
N GLN A 189 5.92 4.80 17.42
CA GLN A 189 6.54 3.83 18.33
C GLN A 189 6.29 2.37 17.90
N LEU A 190 5.14 2.10 17.27
CA LEU A 190 4.75 0.76 16.84
C LEU A 190 5.23 0.45 15.42
N GLU A 191 5.32 1.48 14.55
CA GLU A 191 5.72 1.30 13.15
C GLU A 191 7.24 1.49 12.99
N SER A 192 7.86 0.53 12.33
CA SER A 192 9.31 0.54 12.08
C SER A 192 9.73 1.34 10.84
N ASP A 193 8.85 1.48 9.85
CA ASP A 193 9.12 2.32 8.67
C ASP A 193 8.75 3.77 8.93
N HIS A 194 9.74 4.57 9.25
CA HIS A 194 9.57 6.00 9.53
C HIS A 194 9.58 6.89 8.27
N ARG A 195 9.57 6.31 7.07
CA ARG A 195 9.52 7.07 5.79
C ARG A 195 8.09 7.37 5.36
N ARG A 196 7.26 7.77 6.33
CA ARG A 196 5.84 8.08 6.19
C ARG A 196 5.41 9.22 7.10
N PRO A 197 4.29 9.90 6.81
CA PRO A 197 3.71 10.83 7.75
C PRO A 197 3.23 10.10 9.01
N PHE A 198 3.41 10.74 10.15
CA PHE A 198 2.80 10.39 11.42
C PHE A 198 1.94 11.55 11.92
N ALA A 199 1.23 11.36 13.02
CA ALA A 199 0.53 12.42 13.70
C ALA A 199 0.86 12.43 15.18
N ARG A 200 0.63 13.57 15.82
CA ARG A 200 0.69 13.78 17.26
C ARG A 200 -0.54 14.51 17.72
N LEU A 201 -0.94 14.28 18.95
CA LEU A 201 -2.02 15.03 19.59
C LEU A 201 -1.40 16.09 20.52
N ASN A 202 -1.59 17.34 20.19
CA ASN A 202 -1.24 18.48 21.05
C ASN A 202 -2.51 19.15 21.53
N ASP A 203 -2.76 19.12 22.83
CA ASP A 203 -3.98 19.65 23.45
C ASP A 203 -5.28 19.11 22.80
N GLY A 204 -5.23 17.86 22.31
CA GLY A 204 -6.35 17.19 21.63
C GLY A 204 -6.50 17.55 20.14
N GLU A 205 -5.68 18.45 19.60
CA GLU A 205 -5.62 18.75 18.17
C GLU A 205 -4.63 17.85 17.43
N LEU A 206 -5.04 17.39 16.24
CA LEU A 206 -4.23 16.54 15.38
C LEU A 206 -3.20 17.37 14.61
N GLN A 207 -1.92 17.07 14.80
CA GLN A 207 -0.82 17.68 14.06
C GLN A 207 -0.07 16.61 13.26
N ILE A 208 0.01 16.82 11.93
CA ILE A 208 0.74 15.91 11.04
C ILE A 208 2.24 16.15 11.15
N ASP A 209 2.99 15.10 11.46
CA ASP A 209 4.46 15.07 11.45
C ASP A 209 4.95 14.57 10.08
N VAL A 210 5.42 15.50 9.27
CA VAL A 210 6.01 15.25 7.95
C VAL A 210 7.54 15.24 7.96
N SER A 211 8.15 15.05 9.13
CA SER A 211 9.62 15.08 9.30
C SER A 211 10.36 14.04 8.47
N PHE A 212 9.67 12.99 7.98
CA PHE A 212 10.25 12.03 7.02
C PHE A 212 10.77 12.69 5.75
N ARG A 213 10.21 13.86 5.34
CA ARG A 213 10.68 14.65 4.19
C ARG A 213 12.10 15.15 4.37
N ASP A 214 12.53 15.33 5.62
CA ASP A 214 13.83 15.83 6.00
C ASP A 214 14.86 14.71 6.29
N ASP A 215 14.47 13.42 6.16
CA ASP A 215 15.41 12.32 6.32
C ASP A 215 16.61 12.54 5.38
N PRO A 216 17.86 12.55 5.90
CA PRO A 216 19.04 12.71 5.07
C PRO A 216 19.19 11.68 3.96
N ARG A 217 18.59 10.48 4.14
CA ARG A 217 18.53 9.43 3.11
C ARG A 217 17.63 9.86 1.95
N GLU A 218 16.45 10.42 2.24
CA GLU A 218 15.53 10.92 1.21
C GLU A 218 16.07 12.18 0.52
N LYS A 219 16.73 13.08 1.25
CA LYS A 219 17.44 14.24 0.65
C LYS A 219 18.53 13.79 -0.32
N ARG A 220 19.31 12.74 0.02
CA ARG A 220 20.33 12.17 -0.87
C ARG A 220 19.75 11.55 -2.15
N PHE A 221 18.49 11.08 -2.14
CA PHE A 221 17.81 10.61 -3.35
C PHE A 221 17.42 11.75 -4.28
N ARG A 222 17.06 12.90 -3.74
CA ARG A 222 16.72 14.10 -4.50
C ARG A 222 17.95 14.84 -5.04
N GLU A 223 19.05 14.83 -4.29
CA GLU A 223 20.33 15.38 -4.74
C GLU A 223 21.04 14.36 -5.63
N LEU A 224 21.74 14.81 -6.71
CA LEU A 224 22.51 13.99 -7.65
C LEU A 224 23.74 13.32 -6.94
N THR A 225 23.47 12.48 -5.96
CA THR A 225 24.48 11.73 -5.20
C THR A 225 24.70 10.35 -5.81
N TRP A 226 25.80 9.70 -5.44
CA TRP A 226 26.09 8.31 -5.84
C TRP A 226 24.94 7.35 -5.52
N SER A 227 24.20 7.56 -4.42
CA SER A 227 23.01 6.74 -4.10
C SER A 227 21.86 6.96 -5.07
N ALA A 228 21.61 8.19 -5.53
CA ALA A 228 20.61 8.45 -6.57
C ALA A 228 20.98 7.82 -7.90
N CYS A 229 22.25 7.86 -8.30
CA CYS A 229 22.74 7.18 -9.49
C CYS A 229 22.59 5.66 -9.39
N LYS A 230 22.92 5.09 -8.22
CA LYS A 230 22.73 3.66 -7.92
C LYS A 230 21.25 3.26 -8.07
N ASP A 231 20.35 3.99 -7.44
CA ASP A 231 18.92 3.67 -7.48
C ASP A 231 18.32 3.87 -8.85
N GLN A 232 18.77 4.89 -9.58
CA GLN A 232 18.37 5.07 -10.96
C GLN A 232 18.88 3.93 -11.84
N ALA A 233 20.08 3.41 -11.59
CA ALA A 233 20.60 2.24 -12.29
C ALA A 233 19.79 0.99 -11.95
N ILE A 234 19.45 0.76 -10.67
CA ILE A 234 18.58 -0.34 -10.23
C ILE A 234 17.19 -0.22 -10.87
N ARG A 235 16.62 0.98 -10.92
CA ARG A 235 15.30 1.22 -11.54
C ARG A 235 15.30 1.09 -13.06
N ARG A 236 16.39 1.43 -13.76
CA ARG A 236 16.47 1.42 -15.23
C ARG A 236 17.00 0.14 -15.83
N SER A 237 17.87 -0.61 -15.13
CA SER A 237 18.48 -1.85 -15.62
C SER A 237 17.92 -3.08 -14.89
N ARG A 238 17.37 -4.02 -15.64
CA ARG A 238 16.90 -5.31 -15.11
C ARG A 238 18.05 -6.18 -14.60
N VAL A 239 19.20 -6.14 -15.25
CA VAL A 239 20.43 -6.83 -14.80
C VAL A 239 20.87 -6.31 -13.43
N VAL A 240 21.00 -4.98 -13.28
CA VAL A 240 21.42 -4.36 -12.01
C VAL A 240 20.40 -4.65 -10.91
N HIS A 241 19.12 -4.59 -11.23
CA HIS A 241 18.04 -4.92 -10.27
C HIS A 241 18.13 -6.38 -9.78
N LEU A 242 18.33 -7.35 -10.68
CA LEU A 242 18.46 -8.76 -10.28
C LEU A 242 19.68 -9.01 -9.41
N ILE A 243 20.82 -8.38 -9.74
CA ILE A 243 22.04 -8.46 -8.90
C ILE A 243 21.76 -7.87 -7.52
N TYR A 244 21.14 -6.71 -7.47
CA TYR A 244 20.79 -6.05 -6.20
C TYR A 244 19.86 -6.93 -5.35
N ARG A 245 18.78 -7.46 -5.93
CA ARG A 245 17.87 -8.40 -5.23
C ARG A 245 18.60 -9.63 -4.70
N ALA A 246 19.42 -10.27 -5.52
CA ALA A 246 20.18 -11.44 -5.08
C ALA A 246 21.10 -11.14 -3.89
N LEU A 247 21.69 -9.94 -3.86
CA LEU A 247 22.51 -9.48 -2.72
C LEU A 247 21.66 -9.21 -1.47
N GLU A 248 20.47 -8.59 -1.62
CA GLU A 248 19.56 -8.34 -0.49
C GLU A 248 18.99 -9.66 0.05
N ASP A 249 18.55 -10.58 -0.81
CA ASP A 249 18.07 -11.90 -0.41
C ASP A 249 19.16 -12.70 0.33
N TRP A 250 20.42 -12.59 -0.13
CA TRP A 250 21.55 -13.22 0.57
C TRP A 250 21.80 -12.59 1.95
N ARG A 251 21.70 -11.25 2.07
CA ARG A 251 21.82 -10.54 3.35
C ARG A 251 20.68 -10.89 4.30
N ALA A 252 19.44 -10.91 3.79
CA ALA A 252 18.26 -11.26 4.55
C ALA A 252 18.32 -12.71 5.09
N ARG A 253 18.75 -13.67 4.28
CA ARG A 253 18.95 -15.07 4.72
C ARG A 253 19.97 -15.17 5.84
N LYS A 254 21.03 -14.34 5.82
CA LYS A 254 22.01 -14.26 6.90
C LYS A 254 21.45 -13.64 8.19
N ALA A 255 20.52 -12.68 8.08
CA ALA A 255 19.92 -12.01 9.22
C ALA A 255 18.77 -12.83 9.83
N ASN A 256 17.93 -13.48 9.00
CA ASN A 256 16.73 -14.20 9.42
C ASN A 256 16.98 -15.62 9.95
N ALA A 257 18.22 -16.09 9.99
CA ALA A 257 18.55 -17.34 10.69
C ALA A 257 18.24 -17.31 12.21
N ALA A 258 17.77 -16.15 12.73
CA ALA A 258 17.53 -15.94 14.15
C ALA A 258 16.06 -15.70 14.55
N THR A 259 15.11 -15.61 13.59
CA THR A 259 13.73 -15.25 13.95
C THR A 259 12.72 -16.09 13.13
N PHE A 260 12.38 -17.27 13.65
CA PHE A 260 11.19 -18.02 13.24
C PHE A 260 10.09 -17.76 14.28
N GLY A 261 9.15 -16.88 13.92
CA GLY A 261 7.88 -16.69 14.63
C GLY A 261 6.87 -16.23 13.59
N ALA A 262 5.89 -17.09 13.28
CA ALA A 262 4.89 -16.86 12.27
C ALA A 262 3.87 -15.80 12.74
N GLU A 263 4.24 -14.52 12.66
CA GLU A 263 3.29 -13.43 12.59
C GLU A 263 3.15 -13.05 11.11
N GLU A 264 1.91 -12.89 10.65
CA GLU A 264 1.61 -12.43 9.30
C GLU A 264 2.30 -11.07 9.12
N GLY A 265 3.23 -10.97 8.16
CA GLY A 265 4.09 -9.81 8.03
C GLY A 265 3.29 -8.53 7.83
N GLY A 266 3.43 -7.58 8.76
CA GLY A 266 2.75 -6.29 8.72
C GLY A 266 1.50 -6.18 9.57
N ILE A 267 0.93 -7.28 10.06
CA ILE A 267 -0.26 -7.29 10.93
C ILE A 267 0.16 -7.50 12.38
N ASP A 268 -0.23 -6.59 13.27
CA ASP A 268 0.00 -6.74 14.71
C ASP A 268 -1.28 -7.22 15.40
N ASN A 269 -1.26 -8.46 15.85
CA ASN A 269 -2.39 -9.08 16.55
C ASN A 269 -2.72 -8.43 17.91
N ALA A 270 -1.85 -7.58 18.46
CA ALA A 270 -2.14 -6.84 19.69
C ALA A 270 -3.35 -5.91 19.55
N VAL A 271 -3.72 -5.54 18.32
CA VAL A 271 -4.90 -4.72 18.00
C VAL A 271 -6.22 -5.36 18.49
N PHE A 272 -6.28 -6.71 18.55
CA PHE A 272 -7.48 -7.45 18.99
C PHE A 272 -7.70 -7.42 20.49
N ALA A 273 -6.75 -6.91 21.26
CA ALA A 273 -6.91 -6.70 22.69
C ALA A 273 -7.16 -5.22 23.02
N PRO A 274 -7.85 -4.90 24.12
CA PRO A 274 -7.88 -3.53 24.62
C PRO A 274 -6.46 -2.96 24.75
N PRO A 275 -6.24 -1.66 24.45
CA PRO A 275 -4.92 -1.05 24.49
C PRO A 275 -4.23 -1.26 25.86
N ARG A 276 -3.08 -1.94 25.86
CA ARG A 276 -2.37 -2.35 27.11
C ARG A 276 -1.22 -1.44 27.49
N ASN A 277 -0.82 -0.55 26.61
CA ASN A 277 0.28 0.39 26.84
C ASN A 277 0.01 1.75 26.21
N ALA A 278 0.85 2.73 26.53
CA ALA A 278 0.70 4.10 26.05
C ALA A 278 0.74 4.21 24.52
N ALA A 279 1.59 3.42 23.84
CA ALA A 279 1.73 3.47 22.38
C ALA A 279 0.45 3.01 21.65
N TRP A 280 -0.19 1.93 22.10
CA TRP A 280 -1.47 1.48 21.55
C TRP A 280 -2.62 2.43 21.89
N ASN A 281 -2.64 3.01 23.10
CA ASN A 281 -3.63 4.04 23.46
C ASN A 281 -3.50 5.26 22.54
N GLU A 282 -2.28 5.76 22.34
CA GLU A 282 -2.00 6.88 21.45
C GLU A 282 -2.38 6.55 20.00
N ALA A 283 -2.04 5.35 19.50
CA ALA A 283 -2.38 4.90 18.17
C ALA A 283 -3.90 4.94 17.91
N TRP A 284 -4.71 4.42 18.83
CA TRP A 284 -6.17 4.46 18.74
C TRP A 284 -6.72 5.89 18.82
N GLN A 285 -6.17 6.74 19.70
CA GLN A 285 -6.58 8.15 19.80
C GLN A 285 -6.27 8.92 18.49
N ILE A 286 -5.09 8.71 17.93
CA ILE A 286 -4.72 9.29 16.63
C ILE A 286 -5.66 8.78 15.55
N THR A 287 -5.91 7.47 15.49
CA THR A 287 -6.83 6.85 14.52
C THR A 287 -8.22 7.49 14.61
N ASP A 288 -8.79 7.63 15.81
CA ASP A 288 -10.11 8.24 16.04
C ASP A 288 -10.15 9.70 15.51
N ARG A 289 -9.09 10.48 15.75
CA ARG A 289 -9.00 11.86 15.26
C ARG A 289 -8.79 11.96 13.76
N VAL A 290 -8.06 11.02 13.17
CA VAL A 290 -7.88 10.98 11.71
C VAL A 290 -9.19 10.62 11.02
N LEU A 291 -9.96 9.67 11.56
CA LEU A 291 -11.28 9.33 11.04
C LEU A 291 -12.25 10.52 11.11
N ASP A 292 -12.22 11.30 12.19
CA ASP A 292 -12.98 12.56 12.30
C ASP A 292 -12.53 13.59 11.24
N ALA A 293 -11.21 13.74 11.02
CA ALA A 293 -10.68 14.64 10.01
C ALA A 293 -11.12 14.23 8.59
N ILE A 294 -11.06 12.95 8.25
CA ILE A 294 -11.54 12.42 6.96
C ILE A 294 -13.04 12.73 6.80
N GLN A 295 -13.85 12.49 7.84
CA GLN A 295 -15.28 12.79 7.82
C GLN A 295 -15.54 14.28 7.55
N GLN A 296 -14.80 15.18 8.23
CA GLN A 296 -14.94 16.63 8.04
C GLN A 296 -14.53 17.05 6.62
N ASP A 297 -13.45 16.50 6.08
CA ASP A 297 -12.98 16.81 4.72
C ASP A 297 -13.96 16.30 3.66
N CYS A 298 -14.52 15.11 3.85
CA CYS A 298 -15.59 14.59 2.99
C CYS A 298 -16.82 15.50 3.02
N GLN A 299 -17.26 15.93 4.20
CA GLN A 299 -18.38 16.87 4.33
C GLN A 299 -18.08 18.22 3.63
N ALA A 300 -16.87 18.73 3.77
CA ALA A 300 -16.44 19.99 3.11
C ALA A 300 -16.44 19.88 1.58
N MET A 301 -16.17 18.68 1.03
CA MET A 301 -16.24 18.38 -0.40
C MET A 301 -17.66 18.06 -0.89
N GLY A 302 -18.64 17.89 0.01
CA GLY A 302 -19.98 17.42 -0.32
C GLY A 302 -20.06 15.90 -0.58
N ALA A 303 -19.00 15.15 -0.21
CA ALA A 303 -18.94 13.71 -0.31
C ALA A 303 -19.47 13.03 0.97
N LYS A 304 -19.99 11.82 0.83
CA LYS A 304 -20.30 10.94 1.96
C LYS A 304 -19.02 10.20 2.38
N PHE A 305 -18.93 9.84 3.66
CA PHE A 305 -17.83 9.01 4.18
C PHE A 305 -18.38 7.74 4.83
N VAL A 306 -17.78 6.60 4.52
CA VAL A 306 -18.14 5.29 5.07
C VAL A 306 -16.85 4.53 5.40
N VAL A 307 -16.80 3.91 6.57
CA VAL A 307 -15.72 2.98 6.95
C VAL A 307 -16.22 1.54 6.75
N VAL A 308 -15.42 0.72 6.08
CA VAL A 308 -15.63 -0.72 5.98
C VAL A 308 -14.52 -1.42 6.75
N ILE A 309 -14.86 -2.19 7.78
CA ILE A 309 -13.88 -2.95 8.54
C ILE A 309 -13.56 -4.23 7.79
N LEU A 310 -12.33 -4.33 7.30
CA LEU A 310 -11.80 -5.53 6.70
C LEU A 310 -11.45 -6.57 7.77
N ASN A 311 -11.32 -7.83 7.37
CA ASN A 311 -10.99 -8.91 8.29
C ASN A 311 -9.56 -9.38 8.06
N ASN A 312 -8.88 -9.75 9.14
CA ASN A 312 -7.68 -10.57 9.07
C ASN A 312 -8.05 -12.05 8.94
N SER A 313 -7.12 -12.84 8.43
CA SER A 313 -7.31 -14.27 8.18
C SER A 313 -7.78 -15.05 9.42
N VAL A 314 -7.21 -14.72 10.60
CA VAL A 314 -7.53 -15.37 11.88
C VAL A 314 -8.95 -15.12 12.37
N GLU A 315 -9.56 -13.98 11.98
CA GLU A 315 -10.92 -13.62 12.41
C GLU A 315 -12.00 -14.42 11.68
N VAL A 316 -11.74 -14.78 10.42
CA VAL A 316 -12.67 -15.47 9.51
C VAL A 316 -12.18 -16.86 9.12
N HIS A 317 -11.30 -17.46 9.92
CA HIS A 317 -10.79 -18.80 9.64
C HIS A 317 -11.93 -19.84 9.70
N PRO A 318 -11.98 -20.81 8.74
CA PRO A 318 -13.04 -21.84 8.73
C PRO A 318 -12.99 -22.76 9.95
N ASP A 319 -11.80 -22.98 10.53
CA ASP A 319 -11.63 -23.67 11.82
C ASP A 319 -11.73 -22.67 12.97
N PRO A 320 -12.75 -22.78 13.85
CA PRO A 320 -12.93 -21.87 14.98
C PRO A 320 -11.82 -21.95 16.03
N GLU A 321 -11.09 -23.08 16.11
CA GLU A 321 -9.99 -23.26 17.06
C GLU A 321 -8.83 -22.29 16.79
N VAL A 322 -8.61 -21.89 15.54
CA VAL A 322 -7.59 -20.90 15.16
C VAL A 322 -7.91 -19.54 15.80
N THR A 323 -9.16 -19.07 15.66
CA THR A 323 -9.65 -17.82 16.29
C THR A 323 -9.58 -17.92 17.82
N ALA A 324 -10.05 -19.03 18.39
CA ALA A 324 -10.07 -19.24 19.84
C ALA A 324 -8.64 -19.30 20.43
N SER A 325 -7.72 -19.96 19.76
CA SER A 325 -6.31 -20.05 20.20
C SER A 325 -5.64 -18.67 20.26
N LEU A 326 -5.91 -17.79 19.29
CA LEU A 326 -5.39 -16.42 19.36
C LEU A 326 -6.05 -15.63 20.50
N ALA A 327 -7.35 -15.74 20.70
CA ALA A 327 -8.04 -15.07 21.80
C ALA A 327 -7.45 -15.48 23.18
N VAL A 328 -7.21 -16.79 23.37
CA VAL A 328 -6.54 -17.31 24.57
C VAL A 328 -5.13 -16.76 24.71
N LYS A 329 -4.32 -16.76 23.63
CA LYS A 329 -2.95 -16.21 23.63
C LYS A 329 -2.94 -14.73 24.01
N LEU A 330 -3.92 -13.98 23.53
CA LEU A 330 -4.08 -12.56 23.85
C LEU A 330 -4.74 -12.32 25.23
N GLY A 331 -5.33 -13.36 25.87
CA GLY A 331 -6.06 -13.23 27.13
C GLY A 331 -7.32 -12.39 27.00
N VAL A 332 -8.05 -12.55 25.89
CA VAL A 332 -9.32 -11.85 25.60
C VAL A 332 -10.44 -12.86 25.35
N SER A 333 -11.70 -12.42 25.49
CA SER A 333 -12.88 -13.27 25.23
C SER A 333 -13.16 -13.46 23.74
N ASP A 334 -12.83 -12.47 22.94
CA ASP A 334 -13.05 -12.43 21.48
C ASP A 334 -12.01 -11.52 20.79
N LEU A 335 -11.99 -11.50 19.46
CA LEU A 335 -11.11 -10.65 18.66
C LEU A 335 -11.83 -9.40 18.10
N GLU A 336 -12.92 -8.95 18.74
CA GLU A 336 -13.78 -7.89 18.20
C GLU A 336 -13.48 -6.50 18.76
N GLU A 337 -12.38 -6.31 19.46
CA GLU A 337 -11.99 -5.00 20.00
C GLU A 337 -11.91 -3.90 18.90
N PRO A 338 -11.32 -4.15 17.71
CA PRO A 338 -11.31 -3.15 16.64
C PRO A 338 -12.72 -2.79 16.17
N GLN A 339 -13.63 -3.77 16.09
CA GLN A 339 -15.04 -3.54 15.73
C GLN A 339 -15.70 -2.57 16.72
N ARG A 340 -15.50 -2.81 18.03
CA ARG A 340 -16.04 -1.95 19.11
C ARG A 340 -15.52 -0.53 19.03
N GLN A 341 -14.20 -0.35 18.84
CA GLN A 341 -13.56 0.97 18.74
C GLN A 341 -14.07 1.75 17.52
N LEU A 342 -14.14 1.14 16.35
CA LEU A 342 -14.56 1.80 15.13
C LEU A 342 -16.06 2.13 15.12
N ILE A 343 -16.92 1.27 15.65
CA ILE A 343 -18.34 1.57 15.82
C ILE A 343 -18.54 2.76 16.78
N ALA A 344 -17.78 2.78 17.89
CA ALA A 344 -17.83 3.90 18.83
C ALA A 344 -17.35 5.20 18.18
N SER A 345 -16.30 5.14 17.35
CA SER A 345 -15.78 6.28 16.57
C SER A 345 -16.84 6.77 15.58
N GLY A 346 -17.42 5.88 14.78
CA GLY A 346 -18.50 6.21 13.85
C GLY A 346 -19.69 6.87 14.51
N SER A 347 -20.07 6.38 15.71
CA SER A 347 -21.17 6.95 16.51
C SER A 347 -20.83 8.36 17.04
N ARG A 348 -19.56 8.61 17.42
CA ARG A 348 -19.10 9.93 17.90
C ARG A 348 -19.03 10.97 16.79
N HIS A 349 -18.50 10.58 15.66
CA HIS A 349 -18.16 11.51 14.56
C HIS A 349 -19.19 11.53 13.43
N GLY A 350 -20.22 10.67 13.51
CA GLY A 350 -21.37 10.70 12.58
C GLY A 350 -21.10 10.09 11.22
N PHE A 351 -20.25 9.06 11.14
CA PHE A 351 -20.06 8.26 9.95
C PHE A 351 -20.49 6.79 10.16
N PRO A 352 -21.07 6.16 9.13
CA PRO A 352 -21.47 4.76 9.19
C PRO A 352 -20.26 3.82 9.10
N VAL A 353 -20.42 2.64 9.71
CA VAL A 353 -19.40 1.58 9.73
C VAL A 353 -20.04 0.27 9.23
N ILE A 354 -19.54 -0.24 8.12
CA ILE A 354 -19.90 -1.55 7.57
C ILE A 354 -19.00 -2.62 8.16
N ARG A 355 -19.60 -3.71 8.65
CA ARG A 355 -18.90 -4.84 9.28
C ARG A 355 -19.05 -6.10 8.43
N LEU A 356 -17.96 -6.63 7.95
CA LEU A 356 -17.96 -7.87 7.15
C LEU A 356 -17.82 -9.12 8.01
N LEU A 357 -17.25 -8.97 9.23
CA LEU A 357 -16.73 -10.04 10.07
C LEU A 357 -17.71 -11.18 10.29
N GLU A 358 -18.90 -10.89 10.80
CA GLU A 358 -19.85 -11.93 11.18
C GLU A 358 -20.34 -12.73 9.96
N ARG A 359 -20.67 -12.04 8.88
CA ARG A 359 -21.17 -12.69 7.65
C ARG A 359 -20.07 -13.53 6.98
N MET A 360 -18.85 -13.01 6.84
CA MET A 360 -17.75 -13.77 6.25
C MET A 360 -17.36 -14.95 7.15
N ARG A 361 -17.28 -14.77 8.47
CA ARG A 361 -17.01 -15.86 9.43
C ARG A 361 -18.04 -16.97 9.32
N ASN A 362 -19.32 -16.64 9.22
CA ASN A 362 -20.41 -17.61 9.10
C ASN A 362 -20.33 -18.39 7.78
N ILE A 363 -20.06 -17.71 6.67
CA ILE A 363 -19.83 -18.37 5.37
C ILE A 363 -18.61 -19.27 5.43
N ALA A 364 -17.44 -18.78 5.91
CA ALA A 364 -16.21 -19.56 6.02
C ALA A 364 -16.41 -20.87 6.79
N ARG A 365 -17.10 -20.79 7.94
CA ARG A 365 -17.34 -21.96 8.81
C ARG A 365 -18.37 -22.93 8.26
N ARG A 366 -19.44 -22.41 7.67
CA ARG A 366 -20.49 -23.22 7.04
C ARG A 366 -19.94 -23.99 5.84
N ASP A 367 -19.25 -23.29 4.94
CA ASP A 367 -18.84 -23.82 3.64
C ASP A 367 -17.43 -24.39 3.67
N LYS A 368 -16.72 -24.28 4.81
CA LYS A 368 -15.33 -24.73 5.02
C LYS A 368 -14.35 -24.15 4.00
N VAL A 369 -14.50 -22.87 3.71
CA VAL A 369 -13.67 -22.13 2.73
C VAL A 369 -12.79 -21.10 3.42
N CYS A 370 -11.61 -20.86 2.83
CA CYS A 370 -10.71 -19.77 3.24
C CYS A 370 -10.91 -18.57 2.31
N PHE A 371 -11.09 -17.40 2.90
CA PHE A 371 -11.12 -16.13 2.16
C PHE A 371 -9.73 -15.54 1.94
N HIS A 372 -8.75 -16.04 2.66
CA HIS A 372 -7.35 -15.62 2.63
C HIS A 372 -6.46 -16.73 2.12
N GLY A 373 -5.28 -16.33 1.63
CA GLY A 373 -4.23 -17.25 1.25
C GLY A 373 -4.34 -17.78 -0.17
N PHE A 374 -3.20 -18.23 -0.66
CA PHE A 374 -3.01 -18.72 -2.03
C PHE A 374 -2.20 -20.00 -2.05
N PRO A 375 -2.35 -20.86 -3.09
CA PRO A 375 -1.61 -22.12 -3.19
C PRO A 375 -0.09 -21.97 -3.22
N ASN A 376 0.42 -20.82 -3.68
CA ASN A 376 1.85 -20.50 -3.76
C ASN A 376 2.39 -19.73 -2.54
N ALA A 377 1.56 -19.55 -1.50
CA ALA A 377 1.91 -18.91 -0.24
C ALA A 377 1.33 -19.72 0.94
N SER A 378 0.84 -19.03 1.98
CA SER A 378 0.23 -19.72 3.14
C SER A 378 -1.26 -19.92 2.91
N PRO A 379 -1.77 -21.15 2.90
CA PRO A 379 -3.22 -21.41 2.85
C PRO A 379 -3.93 -20.79 4.07
N CYS A 380 -5.09 -20.20 3.84
CA CYS A 380 -5.94 -19.58 4.86
C CYS A 380 -5.28 -18.44 5.67
N ALA A 381 -4.16 -17.87 5.19
CA ALA A 381 -3.44 -16.77 5.82
C ALA A 381 -2.97 -15.77 4.77
N GLY A 382 -2.66 -14.53 5.17
CA GLY A 382 -2.26 -13.47 4.26
C GLY A 382 -3.45 -12.66 3.72
N HIS A 383 -3.32 -12.19 2.49
CA HIS A 383 -4.33 -11.35 1.86
C HIS A 383 -5.55 -12.15 1.37
N TRP A 384 -6.63 -11.44 1.10
CA TRP A 384 -7.81 -12.03 0.48
C TRP A 384 -7.45 -12.68 -0.87
N ASN A 385 -7.93 -13.90 -1.05
CA ASN A 385 -7.94 -14.55 -2.35
C ASN A 385 -9.16 -14.07 -3.19
N GLU A 386 -9.33 -14.61 -4.40
CA GLU A 386 -10.44 -14.20 -5.28
C GLU A 386 -11.81 -14.36 -4.60
N LEU A 387 -12.01 -15.45 -3.83
CA LEU A 387 -13.26 -15.66 -3.10
C LEU A 387 -13.48 -14.62 -1.99
N GLY A 388 -12.40 -14.24 -1.28
CA GLY A 388 -12.43 -13.18 -0.27
C GLY A 388 -12.85 -11.84 -0.87
N HIS A 389 -12.22 -11.45 -1.97
CA HIS A 389 -12.55 -10.22 -2.69
C HIS A 389 -13.98 -10.24 -3.24
N GLU A 390 -14.40 -11.33 -3.89
CA GLU A 390 -15.78 -11.47 -4.43
C GLU A 390 -16.83 -11.38 -3.33
N THR A 391 -16.60 -12.08 -2.21
CA THR A 391 -17.55 -12.07 -1.09
C THR A 391 -17.61 -10.69 -0.45
N ALA A 392 -16.46 -10.07 -0.15
CA ALA A 392 -16.40 -8.74 0.44
C ALA A 392 -17.06 -7.69 -0.45
N GLY A 393 -16.76 -7.67 -1.76
CA GLY A 393 -17.33 -6.71 -2.70
C GLY A 393 -18.86 -6.77 -2.76
N ARG A 394 -19.45 -7.98 -2.80
CA ARG A 394 -20.91 -8.17 -2.76
C ARG A 394 -21.50 -7.69 -1.44
N LEU A 395 -20.93 -8.11 -0.32
CA LEU A 395 -21.43 -7.72 1.01
C LEU A 395 -21.39 -6.20 1.21
N ILE A 396 -20.32 -5.54 0.74
CA ILE A 396 -20.19 -4.08 0.79
C ILE A 396 -21.26 -3.43 -0.11
N ALA A 397 -21.50 -3.95 -1.30
CA ALA A 397 -22.53 -3.41 -2.21
C ALA A 397 -23.93 -3.49 -1.60
N GLU A 398 -24.28 -4.61 -0.97
CA GLU A 398 -25.55 -4.81 -0.28
C GLU A 398 -25.74 -3.77 0.84
N ASP A 399 -24.75 -3.67 1.76
CA ASP A 399 -24.83 -2.76 2.90
C ASP A 399 -24.81 -1.29 2.47
N LEU A 400 -23.97 -0.95 1.49
CA LEU A 400 -23.89 0.41 0.98
C LEU A 400 -25.18 0.85 0.29
N SER A 401 -25.81 -0.03 -0.47
CA SER A 401 -27.11 0.25 -1.07
C SER A 401 -28.19 0.52 -0.02
N GLU A 402 -28.27 -0.31 1.03
CA GLU A 402 -29.22 -0.10 2.14
C GLU A 402 -28.93 1.20 2.91
N LEU A 403 -27.65 1.50 3.14
CA LEU A 403 -27.21 2.74 3.78
C LEU A 403 -27.64 3.97 2.97
N LEU A 404 -27.41 3.96 1.67
CA LEU A 404 -27.75 5.07 0.78
C LEU A 404 -29.26 5.27 0.63
N LYS A 405 -30.07 4.24 0.83
CA LYS A 405 -31.54 4.31 0.89
C LYS A 405 -32.07 4.83 2.24
N GLY A 406 -31.21 5.14 3.19
CA GLY A 406 -31.62 5.57 4.54
C GLY A 406 -32.23 4.48 5.40
N LYS A 407 -32.13 3.21 5.02
CA LYS A 407 -32.76 2.09 5.73
C LYS A 407 -31.93 1.56 6.90
N TRP A 408 -30.62 1.79 6.88
CA TRP A 408 -29.71 1.13 7.79
C TRP A 408 -29.59 1.81 9.17
N LEU A 409 -29.85 3.08 9.26
CA LEU A 409 -29.62 3.87 10.47
C LEU A 409 -30.85 4.08 11.35
N GLY A 410 -31.86 3.30 11.27
CA GLY A 410 -32.97 3.23 12.23
C GLY A 410 -33.40 4.47 13.04
N LYS A 411 -32.66 5.56 13.03
CA LYS A 411 -32.92 6.89 13.61
C LYS A 411 -31.93 7.91 13.01
N ALA A 412 -32.46 8.85 12.21
CA ALA A 412 -31.80 10.04 11.66
C ALA A 412 -30.65 9.76 10.69
N ASP A 413 -30.83 10.18 9.45
CA ASP A 413 -29.76 10.28 8.43
C ASP A 413 -28.59 11.08 9.00
N PRO A 414 -27.39 10.48 9.22
CA PRO A 414 -26.23 11.22 9.72
C PRO A 414 -25.79 12.30 8.75
N PHE A 415 -26.22 12.25 7.48
CA PHE A 415 -25.92 13.22 6.43
C PHE A 415 -26.91 14.41 6.39
N SER A 416 -28.00 14.39 7.18
CA SER A 416 -29.06 15.45 7.12
C SER A 416 -28.79 16.67 8.01
N LYS A 417 -27.75 16.69 8.86
CA LYS A 417 -27.44 17.87 9.67
C LYS A 417 -26.70 18.92 8.85
N SER A 418 -27.42 19.96 8.47
CA SER A 418 -26.90 21.20 7.85
C SER A 418 -25.74 21.79 8.69
N VAL A 419 -24.61 22.00 8.03
CA VAL A 419 -23.37 22.58 8.57
C VAL A 419 -23.58 24.03 8.99
N GLY A 420 -23.51 24.30 10.27
CA GLY A 420 -23.23 25.65 10.80
C GLY A 420 -21.77 26.01 10.48
N ARG A 421 -21.59 27.03 9.63
CA ARG A 421 -20.27 27.56 9.25
C ARG A 421 -19.46 28.00 10.46
N THR A 422 -18.46 27.22 10.86
CA THR A 422 -17.34 27.72 11.66
C THR A 422 -16.17 28.04 10.71
N LYS A 423 -15.76 29.29 10.69
CA LYS A 423 -14.61 29.79 9.91
C LYS A 423 -13.33 29.10 10.42
N ARG A 424 -12.71 28.25 9.61
CA ARG A 424 -11.31 27.85 9.81
C ARG A 424 -10.38 28.97 9.37
N SER A 425 -9.38 29.28 10.20
CA SER A 425 -8.23 30.10 9.81
C SER A 425 -7.44 29.38 8.71
N ALA A 426 -7.25 30.04 7.60
CA ALA A 426 -6.48 29.52 6.48
C ALA A 426 -5.04 29.23 6.92
N VAL A 427 -4.59 28.00 6.71
CA VAL A 427 -3.17 27.64 6.73
C VAL A 427 -2.51 28.36 5.56
N PRO A 428 -1.40 29.09 5.75
CA PRO A 428 -0.75 29.79 4.64
C PRO A 428 -0.24 28.78 3.62
N ALA A 429 -0.64 28.94 2.37
CA ALA A 429 -0.03 28.28 1.25
C ALA A 429 1.45 28.68 1.18
N LEU A 430 2.35 27.73 1.40
CA LEU A 430 3.76 27.92 1.12
C LEU A 430 3.91 28.04 -0.39
N ALA A 431 4.33 29.23 -0.82
CA ALA A 431 4.65 29.56 -2.20
C ALA A 431 5.70 28.59 -2.78
N ARG A 432 5.56 28.35 -4.06
CA ARG A 432 6.30 27.47 -4.99
C ARG A 432 7.81 27.47 -4.85
#